data_e07f9342f8716d70cec97f04ac41dab0
#
_entry.id   e07f9342f8716d70cec97f04ac41dab0
#
_cell.length_a   1.000
_cell.length_b   1.000
_cell.length_c   1.000
_cell.angle_alpha   90.00
_cell.angle_beta   90.00
_cell.angle_gamma   90.00
#
_symmetry.space_group_name_H-M   'P 1'
#
loop_
_entity.id
_entity.type
_entity.pdbx_description
1 polymer ?
#
loop_
_entity_poly.entity_id
_entity_poly.type
_entity_poly.pdbx_seq_one_letter_code
_entity_poly.pdbx_strand_id
1 'polypeptide(L)'
;MREQAEIAIETADVIIFITDVRQGLQDSDAKVADMLRRSKKPVILAVNKVDDFNKYMADVYEFYNLGIGDPVPVSAASRLGIGDLLDEVIAQFPQGSATDEEDERPRIAIVGKPNVGKSSLINRLLGEQRVIVSDIAGTTRDAIDTDIKYNGKEYVFIDTAGLRRKNKIKEDIERYSIIRAVTAVERADVVMIVIDATEGVTEQDAKIAGIAHDRGKGIIIAVNKWDAIEK
;
A
#
# COMPACT_ATOMS: atom_id res chain seq x y z
N MET A 1 -6.52 -4.57 -16.00
CA MET A 1 -7.59 -4.28 -15.02
C MET A 1 -7.59 -5.29 -13.86
N ARG A 2 -7.58 -6.62 -14.09
CA ARG A 2 -7.60 -7.62 -13.00
C ARG A 2 -6.41 -7.50 -12.05
N GLU A 3 -5.18 -7.41 -12.56
CA GLU A 3 -3.96 -7.24 -11.75
C GLU A 3 -3.98 -5.96 -10.89
N GLN A 4 -4.49 -4.85 -11.42
CA GLN A 4 -4.60 -3.60 -10.66
C GLN A 4 -5.59 -3.71 -9.51
N ALA A 5 -6.69 -4.45 -9.71
CA ALA A 5 -7.66 -4.72 -8.66
C ALA A 5 -7.08 -5.66 -7.58
N GLU A 6 -6.33 -6.70 -7.98
CA GLU A 6 -5.65 -7.61 -7.05
C GLU A 6 -4.65 -6.86 -6.16
N ILE A 7 -3.87 -5.93 -6.73
CA ILE A 7 -2.94 -5.10 -5.99
C ILE A 7 -3.66 -4.16 -5.01
N ALA A 8 -4.71 -3.48 -5.47
CA ALA A 8 -5.49 -2.59 -4.61
C ALA A 8 -6.13 -3.36 -3.44
N ILE A 9 -6.62 -4.57 -3.70
CA ILE A 9 -7.18 -5.46 -2.68
C ILE A 9 -6.11 -5.86 -1.65
N GLU A 10 -4.88 -6.19 -2.08
CA GLU A 10 -3.81 -6.59 -1.16
C GLU A 10 -3.34 -5.46 -0.24
N THR A 11 -3.29 -4.23 -0.76
CA THR A 11 -2.71 -3.08 -0.04
C THR A 11 -3.72 -2.30 0.79
N ALA A 12 -5.02 -2.40 0.51
CA ALA A 12 -6.06 -1.67 1.24
C ALA A 12 -6.38 -2.30 2.61
N ASP A 13 -6.67 -1.49 3.62
CA ASP A 13 -7.22 -1.94 4.90
C ASP A 13 -8.75 -2.06 4.84
N VAL A 14 -9.41 -1.15 4.12
CA VAL A 14 -10.84 -1.15 3.82
C VAL A 14 -11.03 -0.93 2.32
N ILE A 15 -11.97 -1.64 1.72
CA ILE A 15 -12.23 -1.58 0.28
C ILE A 15 -13.62 -0.99 0.05
N ILE A 16 -13.71 0.04 -0.80
CA ILE A 16 -14.98 0.53 -1.31
C ILE A 16 -15.14 -0.03 -2.73
N PHE A 17 -16.12 -0.90 -2.92
CA PHE A 17 -16.47 -1.41 -4.24
C PHE A 17 -17.63 -0.58 -4.81
N ILE A 18 -17.37 0.13 -5.91
CA ILE A 18 -18.33 1.06 -6.51
C ILE A 18 -18.96 0.42 -7.74
N THR A 19 -20.30 0.39 -7.76
CA THR A 19 -21.13 -0.07 -8.88
C THR A 19 -22.03 1.05 -9.39
N ASP A 20 -22.68 0.87 -10.55
CA ASP A 20 -23.53 1.86 -11.21
C ASP A 20 -24.97 1.36 -11.27
N VAL A 21 -25.89 1.98 -10.51
CA VAL A 21 -27.30 1.58 -10.47
C VAL A 21 -27.98 1.61 -11.84
N ARG A 22 -27.56 2.52 -12.73
CA ARG A 22 -28.18 2.68 -14.06
C ARG A 22 -27.79 1.58 -15.05
N GLN A 23 -26.66 0.91 -14.80
CA GLN A 23 -26.23 -0.25 -15.60
C GLN A 23 -26.81 -1.56 -15.06
N GLY A 24 -27.36 -1.52 -13.86
CA GLY A 24 -27.76 -2.74 -13.15
C GLY A 24 -26.57 -3.63 -12.80
N LEU A 25 -26.87 -4.80 -12.25
CA LEU A 25 -25.87 -5.78 -11.87
C LEU A 25 -25.22 -6.40 -13.10
N GLN A 26 -23.89 -6.27 -13.23
CA GLN A 26 -23.11 -6.80 -14.35
C GLN A 26 -22.35 -8.08 -13.95
N ASP A 27 -22.07 -8.95 -14.92
CA ASP A 27 -21.22 -10.14 -14.72
C ASP A 27 -19.81 -9.79 -14.26
N SER A 28 -19.30 -8.61 -14.65
CA SER A 28 -18.03 -8.06 -14.18
C SER A 28 -18.05 -7.79 -12.68
N ASP A 29 -19.17 -7.27 -12.17
CA ASP A 29 -19.32 -6.93 -10.75
C ASP A 29 -19.36 -8.21 -9.90
N ALA A 30 -20.03 -9.25 -10.37
CA ALA A 30 -20.05 -10.56 -9.73
C ALA A 30 -18.63 -11.17 -9.63
N LYS A 31 -17.81 -11.05 -10.68
CA LYS A 31 -16.42 -11.54 -10.68
C LYS A 31 -15.54 -10.79 -9.69
N VAL A 32 -15.68 -9.46 -9.61
CA VAL A 32 -14.95 -8.64 -8.64
C VAL A 32 -15.43 -8.96 -7.22
N ALA A 33 -16.73 -9.10 -7.00
CA ALA A 33 -17.28 -9.48 -5.70
C ALA A 33 -16.74 -10.84 -5.21
N ASP A 34 -16.55 -11.81 -6.11
CA ASP A 34 -15.91 -13.10 -5.79
C ASP A 34 -14.46 -12.93 -5.32
N MET A 35 -13.70 -12.04 -5.94
CA MET A 35 -12.33 -11.73 -5.52
C MET A 35 -12.33 -11.05 -4.15
N LEU A 36 -13.23 -10.09 -3.93
CA LEU A 36 -13.36 -9.36 -2.67
C LEU A 36 -13.74 -10.29 -1.51
N ARG A 37 -14.68 -11.22 -1.70
CA ARG A 37 -15.04 -12.22 -0.67
C ARG A 37 -13.84 -13.09 -0.26
N ARG A 38 -12.97 -13.44 -1.21
CA ARG A 38 -11.77 -14.25 -0.94
C ARG A 38 -10.68 -13.49 -0.20
N SER A 39 -10.64 -12.16 -0.32
CA SER A 39 -9.63 -11.32 0.33
C SER A 39 -9.77 -11.28 1.86
N LYS A 40 -10.97 -11.56 2.38
CA LYS A 40 -11.34 -11.47 3.81
C LYS A 40 -11.15 -10.08 4.41
N LYS A 41 -10.99 -9.06 3.57
CA LYS A 41 -10.90 -7.67 4.01
C LYS A 41 -12.28 -7.05 4.15
N PRO A 42 -12.45 -6.01 5.00
CA PRO A 42 -13.69 -5.25 5.05
C PRO A 42 -13.99 -4.64 3.68
N VAL A 43 -15.20 -4.87 3.18
CA VAL A 43 -15.68 -4.35 1.90
C VAL A 43 -16.97 -3.59 2.12
N ILE A 44 -17.07 -2.40 1.57
CA ILE A 44 -18.28 -1.60 1.54
C ILE A 44 -18.75 -1.50 0.09
N LEU A 45 -19.98 -1.92 -0.16
CA LEU A 45 -20.59 -1.85 -1.49
C LEU A 45 -21.29 -0.51 -1.68
N ALA A 46 -20.71 0.38 -2.48
CA ALA A 46 -21.30 1.65 -2.85
C ALA A 46 -22.00 1.56 -4.20
N VAL A 47 -23.32 1.76 -4.22
CA VAL A 47 -24.11 1.80 -5.47
C VAL A 47 -24.27 3.25 -5.88
N ASN A 48 -23.53 3.67 -6.91
CA ASN A 48 -23.46 5.05 -7.35
C ASN A 48 -24.55 5.40 -8.40
N LYS A 49 -24.71 6.71 -8.63
CA LYS A 49 -25.69 7.35 -9.53
C LYS A 49 -27.14 7.22 -9.06
N VAL A 50 -27.35 7.04 -7.75
CA VAL A 50 -28.66 7.08 -7.12
C VAL A 50 -29.03 8.56 -6.86
N ASP A 51 -29.37 9.28 -7.91
CA ASP A 51 -29.70 10.71 -7.80
C ASP A 51 -31.09 10.96 -7.19
N ASP A 52 -31.96 9.95 -7.21
CA ASP A 52 -33.29 9.95 -6.62
C ASP A 52 -33.52 8.61 -5.92
N PHE A 53 -33.56 8.63 -4.59
CA PHE A 53 -33.76 7.45 -3.78
C PHE A 53 -35.10 6.74 -4.06
N ASN A 54 -36.19 7.51 -4.24
CA ASN A 54 -37.52 6.93 -4.49
C ASN A 54 -37.55 6.16 -5.82
N LYS A 55 -36.77 6.61 -6.81
CA LYS A 55 -36.73 5.98 -8.12
C LYS A 55 -35.86 4.73 -8.17
N TYR A 56 -34.69 4.75 -7.51
CA TYR A 56 -33.65 3.74 -7.71
C TYR A 56 -33.53 2.73 -6.56
N MET A 57 -34.26 2.87 -5.45
CA MET A 57 -34.11 1.94 -4.31
C MET A 57 -34.41 0.48 -4.68
N ALA A 58 -35.39 0.22 -5.55
CA ALA A 58 -35.67 -1.14 -6.01
C ALA A 58 -34.47 -1.74 -6.75
N ASP A 59 -33.81 -0.94 -7.60
CA ASP A 59 -32.64 -1.36 -8.36
C ASP A 59 -31.42 -1.54 -7.45
N VAL A 60 -31.28 -0.72 -6.39
CA VAL A 60 -30.20 -0.87 -5.38
C VAL A 60 -30.29 -2.21 -4.67
N TYR A 61 -31.48 -2.72 -4.40
CA TYR A 61 -31.68 -4.01 -3.75
C TYR A 61 -31.16 -5.20 -4.58
N GLU A 62 -31.06 -5.08 -5.90
CA GLU A 62 -30.48 -6.14 -6.75
C GLU A 62 -29.01 -6.41 -6.41
N PHE A 63 -28.27 -5.40 -5.92
CA PHE A 63 -26.86 -5.52 -5.59
C PHE A 63 -26.59 -6.36 -4.32
N TYR A 64 -27.60 -6.68 -3.50
CA TYR A 64 -27.48 -7.69 -2.44
C TYR A 64 -27.04 -9.05 -2.97
N ASN A 65 -27.35 -9.37 -4.24
CA ASN A 65 -26.93 -10.61 -4.89
C ASN A 65 -25.40 -10.74 -5.01
N LEU A 66 -24.63 -9.66 -4.84
CA LEU A 66 -23.17 -9.71 -4.80
C LEU A 66 -22.63 -10.37 -3.52
N GLY A 67 -23.39 -10.40 -2.42
CA GLY A 67 -23.04 -11.07 -1.18
C GLY A 67 -21.78 -10.54 -0.51
N ILE A 68 -21.53 -9.21 -0.59
CA ILE A 68 -20.36 -8.53 -0.01
C ILE A 68 -20.76 -7.44 1.01
N GLY A 69 -21.94 -7.50 1.52
CA GLY A 69 -22.50 -6.55 2.49
C GLY A 69 -23.71 -5.80 1.97
N ASP A 70 -24.21 -4.87 2.77
CA ASP A 70 -25.35 -4.05 2.45
C ASP A 70 -24.96 -2.97 1.43
N PRO A 71 -25.73 -2.79 0.33
CA PRO A 71 -25.43 -1.76 -0.65
C PRO A 71 -25.75 -0.37 -0.08
N VAL A 72 -24.76 0.51 -0.06
CA VAL A 72 -24.89 1.91 0.34
C VAL A 72 -25.21 2.75 -0.92
N PRO A 73 -26.43 3.30 -1.02
CA PRO A 73 -26.81 4.12 -2.17
C PRO A 73 -26.15 5.49 -2.10
N VAL A 74 -25.46 5.87 -3.16
CA VAL A 74 -24.77 7.16 -3.25
C VAL A 74 -24.99 7.84 -4.60
N SER A 75 -24.85 9.15 -4.63
CA SER A 75 -24.69 9.91 -5.87
C SER A 75 -23.49 10.84 -5.74
N ALA A 76 -22.40 10.49 -6.40
CA ALA A 76 -21.20 11.31 -6.39
C ALA A 76 -21.44 12.68 -7.04
N ALA A 77 -22.27 12.74 -8.11
CA ALA A 77 -22.61 13.99 -8.80
C ALA A 77 -23.43 14.96 -7.94
N SER A 78 -24.41 14.43 -7.20
CA SER A 78 -25.31 15.20 -6.33
C SER A 78 -24.87 15.27 -4.88
N ARG A 79 -23.76 14.57 -4.51
CA ARG A 79 -23.23 14.44 -3.15
C ARG A 79 -24.21 13.80 -2.15
N LEU A 80 -25.17 13.00 -2.64
CA LEU A 80 -26.13 12.28 -1.81
C LEU A 80 -25.51 10.99 -1.28
N GLY A 81 -25.77 10.64 -0.01
CA GLY A 81 -25.34 9.42 0.65
C GLY A 81 -23.82 9.31 0.89
N ILE A 82 -23.04 10.35 0.60
CA ILE A 82 -21.58 10.32 0.80
C ILE A 82 -21.23 10.31 2.31
N GLY A 83 -22.00 11.01 3.14
CA GLY A 83 -21.80 10.99 4.59
C GLY A 83 -22.00 9.59 5.16
N ASP A 84 -23.09 8.93 4.81
CA ASP A 84 -23.38 7.56 5.25
C ASP A 84 -22.31 6.57 4.79
N LEU A 85 -21.82 6.71 3.54
CA LEU A 85 -20.71 5.91 3.04
C LEU A 85 -19.44 6.10 3.86
N LEU A 86 -19.10 7.34 4.21
CA LEU A 86 -17.91 7.64 5.02
C LEU A 86 -18.04 7.12 6.45
N ASP A 87 -19.22 7.20 7.05
CA ASP A 87 -19.49 6.65 8.38
C ASP A 87 -19.32 5.12 8.38
N GLU A 88 -19.79 4.43 7.34
CA GLU A 88 -19.56 3.00 7.15
C GLU A 88 -18.06 2.67 7.00
N VAL A 89 -17.29 3.50 6.27
CA VAL A 89 -15.83 3.33 6.13
C VAL A 89 -15.15 3.45 7.49
N ILE A 90 -15.50 4.50 8.26
CA ILE A 90 -14.92 4.76 9.58
C ILE A 90 -15.22 3.62 10.55
N ALA A 91 -16.44 3.05 10.48
CA ALA A 91 -16.84 1.94 11.32
C ALA A 91 -16.01 0.65 11.08
N GLN A 92 -15.42 0.50 9.89
CA GLN A 92 -14.56 -0.64 9.56
C GLN A 92 -13.11 -0.49 10.03
N PHE A 93 -12.68 0.70 10.42
CA PHE A 93 -11.34 0.87 10.97
C PHE A 93 -11.22 0.21 12.34
N PRO A 94 -10.07 -0.43 12.65
CA PRO A 94 -9.83 -1.04 13.95
C PRO A 94 -10.03 -0.02 15.08
N GLN A 95 -11.00 -0.27 15.95
CA GLN A 95 -11.20 0.56 17.15
C GLN A 95 -10.04 0.27 18.12
N GLY A 96 -9.21 1.26 18.40
CA GLY A 96 -8.20 1.15 19.46
C GLY A 96 -6.78 1.58 19.12
N SER A 97 -6.54 2.21 17.98
CA SER A 97 -5.21 2.77 17.68
C SER A 97 -5.14 4.30 17.76
N ALA A 98 -6.06 4.91 18.48
CA ALA A 98 -6.00 6.35 18.75
C ALA A 98 -5.30 6.65 20.09
N THR A 99 -4.14 6.08 20.31
CA THR A 99 -3.07 6.79 21.01
C THR A 99 -2.09 7.17 19.91
N ASP A 100 -2.34 8.32 19.30
CA ASP A 100 -1.35 9.09 18.59
C ASP A 100 -0.31 9.57 19.63
N GLU A 101 0.43 8.68 20.22
CA GLU A 101 1.82 8.95 20.47
C GLU A 101 2.41 8.97 19.06
N GLU A 102 2.58 10.18 18.53
CA GLU A 102 3.32 10.40 17.30
C GLU A 102 4.64 9.66 17.49
N ASP A 103 4.80 8.58 16.75
CA ASP A 103 6.05 7.84 16.76
C ASP A 103 7.11 8.76 16.11
N GLU A 104 7.79 9.55 16.94
CA GLU A 104 8.80 10.54 16.51
C GLU A 104 10.04 9.89 15.90
N ARG A 105 10.10 8.53 15.88
CA ARG A 105 11.23 7.82 15.30
C ARG A 105 11.26 8.02 13.78
N PRO A 106 12.39 8.43 13.21
CA PRO A 106 12.50 8.59 11.76
C PRO A 106 12.20 7.30 11.01
N ARG A 107 11.28 7.37 10.05
CA ARG A 107 10.85 6.27 9.20
C ARG A 107 11.62 6.28 7.90
N ILE A 108 12.30 5.17 7.57
CA ILE A 108 13.18 5.06 6.42
C ILE A 108 12.64 4.00 5.47
N ALA A 109 12.33 4.40 4.23
CA ALA A 109 12.03 3.47 3.14
C ALA A 109 13.27 3.20 2.29
N ILE A 110 13.53 1.93 1.94
CA ILE A 110 14.57 1.55 0.99
C ILE A 110 13.93 1.07 -0.29
N VAL A 111 14.07 1.85 -1.35
CA VAL A 111 13.41 1.63 -2.64
C VAL A 111 14.43 1.52 -3.77
N GLY A 112 14.00 1.05 -4.94
CA GLY A 112 14.83 0.87 -6.12
C GLY A 112 14.42 -0.38 -6.89
N LYS A 113 14.94 -0.58 -8.08
CA LYS A 113 14.65 -1.71 -8.96
C LYS A 113 14.93 -3.08 -8.32
N PRO A 114 14.33 -4.16 -8.83
CA PRO A 114 14.73 -5.51 -8.47
C PRO A 114 16.24 -5.73 -8.72
N ASN A 115 16.87 -6.51 -7.86
CA ASN A 115 18.28 -6.93 -7.96
C ASN A 115 19.35 -5.83 -7.86
N VAL A 116 19.01 -4.59 -7.55
CA VAL A 116 20.01 -3.53 -7.28
C VAL A 116 20.77 -3.71 -5.95
N GLY A 117 20.36 -4.71 -5.12
CA GLY A 117 21.04 -5.04 -3.88
C GLY A 117 20.41 -4.52 -2.60
N LYS A 118 19.14 -4.04 -2.63
CA LYS A 118 18.41 -3.57 -1.44
C LYS A 118 18.45 -4.54 -0.27
N SER A 119 18.10 -5.81 -0.51
CA SER A 119 18.09 -6.85 0.54
C SER A 119 19.49 -7.12 1.09
N SER A 120 20.51 -7.07 0.25
CA SER A 120 21.91 -7.23 0.68
C SER A 120 22.36 -6.06 1.55
N LEU A 121 21.98 -4.84 1.18
CA LEU A 121 22.26 -3.62 1.93
C LEU A 121 21.58 -3.67 3.32
N ILE A 122 20.29 -4.01 3.37
CA ILE A 122 19.56 -4.14 4.63
C ILE A 122 20.18 -5.23 5.50
N ASN A 123 20.43 -6.42 4.93
CA ASN A 123 21.03 -7.52 5.70
C ASN A 123 22.40 -7.15 6.25
N ARG A 124 23.18 -6.36 5.52
CA ARG A 124 24.47 -5.85 6.00
C ARG A 124 24.29 -4.85 7.13
N LEU A 125 23.37 -3.89 6.99
CA LEU A 125 23.06 -2.91 8.04
C LEU A 125 22.56 -3.59 9.31
N LEU A 126 21.66 -4.58 9.19
CA LEU A 126 21.11 -5.32 10.32
C LEU A 126 22.12 -6.28 10.96
N GLY A 127 23.14 -6.72 10.23
CA GLY A 127 24.22 -7.61 10.71
C GLY A 127 25.38 -6.89 11.37
N GLU A 128 25.39 -5.56 11.41
CA GLU A 128 26.47 -4.80 12.07
C GLU A 128 26.33 -4.85 13.61
N GLN A 129 27.46 -5.01 14.31
CA GLN A 129 27.50 -5.13 15.79
C GLN A 129 26.91 -3.93 16.55
N ARG A 130 26.69 -2.81 15.89
CA ARG A 130 26.14 -1.58 16.46
C ARG A 130 24.63 -1.42 16.21
N VAL A 131 24.00 -2.34 15.49
CA VAL A 131 22.58 -2.32 15.16
C VAL A 131 21.87 -3.37 15.99
N ILE A 132 20.91 -2.94 16.79
CA ILE A 132 20.02 -3.83 17.56
C ILE A 132 18.67 -3.81 16.82
N VAL A 133 18.21 -5.00 16.43
CA VAL A 133 16.87 -5.21 15.88
C VAL A 133 15.95 -5.55 17.03
N SER A 134 14.84 -4.84 17.17
CA SER A 134 13.82 -5.19 18.15
C SER A 134 12.94 -6.31 17.59
N ASP A 135 12.95 -7.47 18.23
CA ASP A 135 12.04 -8.60 17.93
C ASP A 135 10.73 -8.52 18.73
N ILE A 136 10.46 -7.39 19.39
CA ILE A 136 9.24 -7.23 20.19
C ILE A 136 8.07 -7.05 19.24
N ALA A 137 7.31 -8.12 19.03
CA ALA A 137 6.04 -8.07 18.33
C ALA A 137 5.07 -7.14 19.10
N GLY A 138 4.67 -6.03 18.47
CA GLY A 138 3.69 -5.11 19.06
C GLY A 138 4.14 -3.65 19.20
N THR A 139 5.39 -3.31 18.89
CA THR A 139 5.88 -1.91 18.89
C THR A 139 5.72 -1.23 17.54
N THR A 140 5.54 -1.99 16.47
CA THR A 140 5.25 -1.48 15.11
C THR A 140 3.83 -1.83 14.72
N ARG A 141 3.07 -0.85 14.23
CA ARG A 141 1.69 -1.00 13.71
C ARG A 141 1.58 -2.01 12.55
N ASP A 142 2.68 -2.28 11.86
CA ASP A 142 2.72 -3.17 10.71
C ASP A 142 3.77 -4.27 10.90
N ALA A 143 3.35 -5.52 10.83
CA ALA A 143 4.23 -6.71 10.89
C ALA A 143 5.30 -6.77 9.77
N ILE A 144 5.37 -5.75 8.93
CA ILE A 144 6.20 -5.62 7.73
C ILE A 144 7.41 -4.70 7.99
N ASP A 145 7.34 -3.85 9.03
CA ASP A 145 8.37 -2.88 9.38
C ASP A 145 9.38 -3.46 10.37
N THR A 146 10.55 -2.84 10.48
CA THR A 146 11.60 -3.30 11.41
C THR A 146 12.14 -2.14 12.22
N ASP A 147 12.06 -2.25 13.53
CA ASP A 147 12.65 -1.31 14.48
C ASP A 147 14.16 -1.54 14.58
N ILE A 148 14.92 -0.47 14.46
CA ILE A 148 16.38 -0.50 14.48
C ILE A 148 16.89 0.54 15.46
N LYS A 149 17.85 0.12 16.30
CA LYS A 149 18.59 1.03 17.18
C LYS A 149 20.04 1.10 16.72
N TYR A 150 20.49 2.31 16.40
CA TYR A 150 21.87 2.58 15.97
C TYR A 150 22.43 3.78 16.71
N ASN A 151 23.59 3.61 17.36
CA ASN A 151 24.24 4.66 18.16
C ASN A 151 23.32 5.35 19.20
N GLY A 152 22.42 4.57 19.82
CA GLY A 152 21.48 5.07 20.84
C GLY A 152 20.24 5.79 20.27
N LYS A 153 20.12 5.95 18.95
CA LYS A 153 18.93 6.48 18.27
C LYS A 153 18.10 5.34 17.69
N GLU A 154 16.79 5.52 17.66
CA GLU A 154 15.83 4.56 17.15
C GLU A 154 15.30 5.00 15.79
N TYR A 155 15.11 4.04 14.88
CA TYR A 155 14.64 4.23 13.52
C TYR A 155 13.65 3.13 13.16
N VAL A 156 12.75 3.39 12.22
CA VAL A 156 11.83 2.39 11.67
C VAL A 156 12.13 2.19 10.19
N PHE A 157 12.55 0.99 9.80
CA PHE A 157 12.67 0.65 8.38
C PHE A 157 11.37 0.07 7.86
N ILE A 158 10.78 0.72 6.85
CA ILE A 158 9.47 0.41 6.27
C ILE A 158 9.57 -0.71 5.24
N ASP A 159 8.59 -1.62 5.23
CA ASP A 159 8.41 -2.72 4.26
C ASP A 159 9.62 -3.67 4.13
N THR A 160 10.29 -3.95 5.23
CA THR A 160 11.47 -4.83 5.22
C THR A 160 11.15 -6.32 5.05
N ALA A 161 9.94 -6.78 5.36
CA ALA A 161 9.55 -8.19 5.19
C ALA A 161 9.56 -8.62 3.72
N GLY A 162 9.16 -7.73 2.80
CA GLY A 162 9.27 -7.96 1.36
C GLY A 162 10.72 -8.06 0.88
N LEU A 163 11.65 -7.42 1.58
CA LEU A 163 13.07 -7.43 1.27
C LEU A 163 13.82 -8.62 1.90
N ARG A 164 13.33 -9.17 3.02
CA ARG A 164 13.91 -10.33 3.71
C ARG A 164 13.55 -11.67 3.08
N ARG A 165 12.37 -11.81 2.47
CA ARG A 165 11.95 -13.05 1.80
C ARG A 165 12.69 -13.22 0.49
N LYS A 166 13.64 -14.16 0.41
CA LYS A 166 14.26 -14.61 -0.85
C LYS A 166 13.18 -15.19 -1.76
N ASN A 167 12.90 -14.51 -2.85
CA ASN A 167 11.83 -14.83 -3.78
C ASN A 167 12.10 -16.03 -4.68
N LYS A 168 11.04 -16.84 -4.86
CA LYS A 168 10.95 -17.93 -5.82
C LYS A 168 9.97 -17.65 -6.98
N ILE A 169 9.56 -16.42 -7.27
CA ILE A 169 8.59 -16.11 -8.33
C ILE A 169 9.14 -14.99 -9.21
N LYS A 170 9.33 -15.27 -10.49
CA LYS A 170 10.23 -14.53 -11.40
C LYS A 170 9.58 -13.54 -12.40
N GLU A 171 8.27 -13.40 -12.54
CA GLU A 171 7.70 -12.64 -13.66
C GLU A 171 6.72 -11.50 -13.33
N ASP A 172 6.14 -11.44 -12.12
CA ASP A 172 5.22 -10.36 -11.75
C ASP A 172 5.89 -9.22 -10.93
N ILE A 173 7.21 -9.25 -10.82
CA ILE A 173 7.97 -8.51 -9.80
C ILE A 173 8.07 -7.00 -10.10
N GLU A 174 8.09 -6.58 -11.37
CA GLU A 174 8.38 -5.17 -11.69
C GLU A 174 7.23 -4.22 -11.34
N ARG A 175 5.99 -4.58 -11.67
CA ARG A 175 4.82 -3.73 -11.35
C ARG A 175 4.51 -3.68 -9.85
N TYR A 176 4.61 -4.82 -9.17
CA TYR A 176 4.51 -4.91 -7.71
C TYR A 176 5.57 -4.06 -7.00
N SER A 177 6.78 -4.00 -7.56
CA SER A 177 7.88 -3.22 -7.02
C SER A 177 7.58 -1.72 -7.00
N ILE A 178 6.94 -1.16 -8.04
CA ILE A 178 6.65 0.28 -8.11
C ILE A 178 5.57 0.67 -7.10
N ILE A 179 4.48 -0.10 -7.00
CA ILE A 179 3.37 0.23 -6.07
C ILE A 179 3.84 0.14 -4.63
N ARG A 180 4.57 -0.91 -4.28
CA ARG A 180 5.18 -1.02 -2.95
C ARG A 180 6.15 0.13 -2.65
N ALA A 181 6.95 0.52 -3.65
CA ALA A 181 7.84 1.66 -3.50
C ALA A 181 7.07 2.96 -3.23
N VAL A 182 5.95 3.19 -3.93
CA VAL A 182 5.08 4.37 -3.70
C VAL A 182 4.49 4.34 -2.30
N THR A 183 3.92 3.20 -1.88
CA THR A 183 3.34 3.05 -0.53
C THR A 183 4.41 3.24 0.56
N ALA A 184 5.62 2.69 0.37
CA ALA A 184 6.71 2.89 1.30
C ALA A 184 7.17 4.35 1.36
N VAL A 185 7.24 5.05 0.22
CA VAL A 185 7.54 6.49 0.14
C VAL A 185 6.52 7.31 0.91
N GLU A 186 5.24 7.00 0.79
CA GLU A 186 4.17 7.73 1.50
C GLU A 186 4.32 7.67 3.02
N ARG A 187 4.71 6.50 3.54
CA ARG A 187 4.86 6.23 4.98
C ARG A 187 6.20 6.67 5.57
N ALA A 188 7.20 6.95 4.73
CA ALA A 188 8.55 7.30 5.15
C ALA A 188 8.72 8.80 5.40
N ASP A 189 9.69 9.16 6.24
CA ASP A 189 10.23 10.52 6.37
C ASP A 189 11.44 10.69 5.45
N VAL A 190 12.23 9.61 5.31
CA VAL A 190 13.42 9.57 4.46
C VAL A 190 13.34 8.37 3.52
N VAL A 191 13.61 8.60 2.24
CA VAL A 191 13.60 7.60 1.18
C VAL A 191 15.03 7.38 0.68
N MET A 192 15.56 6.17 0.88
CA MET A 192 16.83 5.74 0.32
C MET A 192 16.60 5.03 -1.01
N ILE A 193 17.01 5.64 -2.10
CA ILE A 193 16.91 5.09 -3.46
C ILE A 193 18.21 4.38 -3.79
N VAL A 194 18.14 3.06 -3.96
CA VAL A 194 19.30 2.24 -4.30
C VAL A 194 19.40 2.05 -5.81
N ILE A 195 20.48 2.50 -6.40
CA ILE A 195 20.76 2.47 -7.84
C ILE A 195 21.91 1.48 -8.10
N ASP A 196 21.81 0.70 -9.17
CA ASP A 196 22.88 -0.15 -9.66
C ASP A 196 23.88 0.69 -10.47
N ALA A 197 25.11 0.78 -10.01
CA ALA A 197 26.15 1.55 -10.68
C ALA A 197 26.47 1.05 -12.10
N THR A 198 26.25 -0.24 -12.37
CA THR A 198 26.52 -0.84 -13.69
C THR A 198 25.42 -0.51 -14.72
N GLU A 199 24.19 -0.26 -14.27
CA GLU A 199 23.07 0.12 -15.15
C GLU A 199 22.89 1.64 -15.24
N GLY A 200 23.38 2.39 -14.26
CA GLY A 200 23.15 3.83 -14.14
C GLY A 200 21.73 4.17 -13.70
N VAL A 201 21.35 5.45 -13.82
CA VAL A 201 20.03 5.96 -13.46
C VAL A 201 19.01 5.59 -14.53
N THR A 202 17.89 4.98 -14.12
CA THR A 202 16.81 4.58 -15.02
C THR A 202 15.58 5.47 -14.86
N GLU A 203 14.64 5.42 -15.81
CA GLU A 203 13.36 6.14 -15.71
C GLU A 203 12.58 5.80 -14.45
N GLN A 204 12.65 4.53 -14.01
CA GLN A 204 11.98 4.09 -12.79
C GLN A 204 12.57 4.76 -11.55
N ASP A 205 13.91 4.86 -11.48
CA ASP A 205 14.60 5.52 -10.37
C ASP A 205 14.24 7.01 -10.33
N ALA A 206 14.24 7.67 -11.48
CA ALA A 206 13.86 9.07 -11.61
C ALA A 206 12.38 9.29 -11.21
N LYS A 207 11.48 8.39 -11.59
CA LYS A 207 10.06 8.47 -11.23
C LYS A 207 9.84 8.32 -9.73
N ILE A 208 10.52 7.38 -9.07
CA ILE A 208 10.43 7.19 -7.62
C ILE A 208 11.01 8.40 -6.88
N ALA A 209 12.15 8.94 -7.37
CA ALA A 209 12.75 10.15 -6.82
C ALA A 209 11.81 11.37 -6.94
N GLY A 210 11.14 11.53 -8.09
CA GLY A 210 10.13 12.57 -8.30
C GLY A 210 8.97 12.45 -7.32
N ILE A 211 8.42 11.25 -7.11
CA ILE A 211 7.33 11.02 -6.14
C ILE A 211 7.78 11.38 -4.72
N ALA A 212 8.99 10.97 -4.31
CA ALA A 212 9.52 11.30 -2.99
C ALA A 212 9.72 12.81 -2.81
N HIS A 213 10.21 13.49 -3.86
CA HIS A 213 10.38 14.95 -3.88
C HIS A 213 9.03 15.68 -3.75
N ASP A 214 8.05 15.30 -4.58
CA ASP A 214 6.71 15.91 -4.59
C ASP A 214 5.97 15.73 -3.25
N ARG A 215 6.32 14.66 -2.49
CA ARG A 215 5.81 14.39 -1.13
C ARG A 215 6.64 15.04 -0.03
N GLY A 216 7.65 15.86 -0.36
CA GLY A 216 8.51 16.56 0.60
C GLY A 216 9.36 15.65 1.47
N LYS A 217 9.68 14.42 1.01
CA LYS A 217 10.48 13.46 1.77
C LYS A 217 11.97 13.77 1.67
N GLY A 218 12.72 13.47 2.74
CA GLY A 218 14.19 13.43 2.65
C GLY A 218 14.64 12.35 1.66
N ILE A 219 15.60 12.66 0.78
CA ILE A 219 16.06 11.71 -0.25
C ILE A 219 17.55 11.43 -0.09
N ILE A 220 17.89 10.13 -0.05
CA ILE A 220 19.26 9.63 -0.10
C ILE A 220 19.39 8.76 -1.34
N ILE A 221 20.40 9.04 -2.17
CA ILE A 221 20.74 8.20 -3.32
C ILE A 221 21.94 7.33 -2.93
N ALA A 222 21.73 6.01 -2.91
CA ALA A 222 22.75 5.02 -2.64
C ALA A 222 23.16 4.31 -3.95
N VAL A 223 24.36 4.56 -4.44
CA VAL A 223 24.89 3.93 -5.64
C VAL A 223 25.61 2.63 -5.23
N ASN A 224 24.98 1.50 -5.54
CA ASN A 224 25.46 0.16 -5.16
C ASN A 224 26.22 -0.52 -6.33
N LYS A 225 26.93 -1.59 -6.04
CA LYS A 225 27.78 -2.34 -6.97
C LYS A 225 28.89 -1.48 -7.61
N TRP A 226 29.36 -0.51 -6.88
CA TRP A 226 30.44 0.39 -7.35
C TRP A 226 31.74 -0.34 -7.67
N ASP A 227 31.95 -1.47 -7.01
CA ASP A 227 33.07 -2.40 -7.23
C ASP A 227 33.02 -3.11 -8.59
N ALA A 228 31.87 -3.19 -9.21
CA ALA A 228 31.66 -3.81 -10.52
C ALA A 228 31.90 -2.87 -11.71
N ILE A 229 32.18 -1.59 -11.46
CA ILE A 229 32.51 -0.63 -12.50
C ILE A 229 34.01 -0.71 -12.80
N GLU A 230 34.36 -0.95 -14.06
CA GLU A 230 35.75 -0.81 -14.54
C GLU A 230 36.17 0.67 -14.42
N LYS A 231 37.33 0.88 -13.77
CA LYS A 231 37.94 2.22 -13.62
C LYS A 231 38.73 2.61 -14.85
#